data_06098801b0657a7ffd13e23e7c7dd70c
#
_entry.id   06098801b0657a7ffd13e23e7c7dd70c
#
_cell.length_a   1.000
_cell.length_b   1.000
_cell.length_c   1.000
_cell.angle_alpha   90.00
_cell.angle_beta   90.00
_cell.angle_gamma   90.00
#
_symmetry.space_group_name_H-M   'P 1'
#
loop_
_entity.id
_entity.type
_entity.pdbx_description
1 polymer ?
#
loop_
_entity_poly.entity_id
_entity_poly.type
_entity_poly.pdbx_seq_one_letter_code
_entity_poly.pdbx_strand_id
1 'polypeptide(L)'
;MPEGHTLHRLARDQSLAFAGRPVHVTSPQGRFAAGAALLDGRVLDEVTSYGKHLFACFGPDTLHVHLGLYGSYTAGTGTPPPPRGALRMRWEAEGPDGLGVWTDLRGATACEVLTAPEVDRILDRLGPDPLRPRSDGTVAHRRIAGSRTAIGALLMDQSVLAGVGNVYRA
;
A
#
# COMPACT_ATOMS: atom_id res chain seq x y z
N MET A 1 12.24 7.61 2.59
CA MET A 1 11.10 7.69 1.66
C MET A 1 10.72 6.26 1.26
N PRO A 2 9.47 5.85 1.44
CA PRO A 2 9.02 4.52 1.02
C PRO A 2 9.07 4.39 -0.51
N GLU A 3 9.66 3.29 -1.01
CA GLU A 3 9.72 2.93 -2.43
C GLU A 3 9.09 1.56 -2.64
N GLY A 4 9.02 1.06 -3.87
CA GLY A 4 8.31 -0.17 -4.22
C GLY A 4 8.62 -1.36 -3.31
N HIS A 5 9.90 -1.62 -3.01
CA HIS A 5 10.31 -2.72 -2.12
C HIS A 5 9.70 -2.61 -0.71
N THR A 6 9.53 -1.39 -0.20
CA THR A 6 8.86 -1.16 1.09
C THR A 6 7.40 -1.58 1.03
N LEU A 7 6.69 -1.20 -0.05
CA LEU A 7 5.27 -1.53 -0.22
C LEU A 7 5.08 -3.04 -0.43
N HIS A 8 5.95 -3.69 -1.21
CA HIS A 8 5.91 -5.14 -1.40
C HIS A 8 6.13 -5.91 -0.08
N ARG A 9 7.09 -5.46 0.74
CA ARG A 9 7.30 -6.03 2.08
C ARG A 9 6.08 -5.82 2.97
N LEU A 10 5.54 -4.60 3.04
CA LEU A 10 4.36 -4.28 3.83
C LEU A 10 3.15 -5.11 3.40
N ALA A 11 2.92 -5.26 2.09
CA ALA A 11 1.81 -6.07 1.56
C ALA A 11 1.92 -7.52 2.02
N ARG A 12 3.12 -8.11 1.92
CA ARG A 12 3.38 -9.47 2.39
C ARG A 12 3.16 -9.60 3.89
N ASP A 13 3.75 -8.70 4.68
CA ASP A 13 3.71 -8.77 6.14
C ASP A 13 2.28 -8.57 6.66
N GLN A 14 1.50 -7.65 6.06
CA GLN A 14 0.10 -7.44 6.39
C GLN A 14 -0.79 -8.60 5.93
N SER A 15 -0.55 -9.19 4.75
CA SER A 15 -1.28 -10.39 4.34
C SER A 15 -1.06 -11.54 5.32
N LEU A 16 0.18 -11.79 5.75
CA LEU A 16 0.49 -12.84 6.74
C LEU A 16 -0.21 -12.60 8.08
N ALA A 17 -0.31 -11.35 8.51
CA ALA A 17 -0.91 -11.01 9.80
C ALA A 17 -2.43 -10.99 9.78
N PHE A 18 -3.06 -10.52 8.69
CA PHE A 18 -4.48 -10.17 8.69
C PHE A 18 -5.36 -10.92 7.67
N ALA A 19 -4.80 -11.47 6.58
CA ALA A 19 -5.63 -12.10 5.55
C ALA A 19 -6.41 -13.32 6.08
N GLY A 20 -7.64 -13.46 5.59
CA GLY A 20 -8.58 -14.50 5.99
C GLY A 20 -9.26 -14.25 7.34
N ARG A 21 -9.09 -13.07 7.95
CA ARG A 21 -9.63 -12.71 9.26
C ARG A 21 -10.51 -11.47 9.21
N PRO A 22 -11.52 -11.37 10.10
CA PRO A 22 -12.18 -10.11 10.35
C PRO A 22 -11.17 -9.10 10.93
N VAL A 23 -11.17 -7.89 10.38
CA VAL A 23 -10.27 -6.82 10.81
C VAL A 23 -11.09 -5.70 11.42
N HIS A 24 -10.80 -5.37 12.68
CA HIS A 24 -11.32 -4.14 13.28
C HIS A 24 -10.56 -2.95 12.73
N VAL A 25 -11.27 -2.03 12.07
CA VAL A 25 -10.69 -0.87 11.40
C VAL A 25 -11.15 0.40 12.08
N THR A 26 -10.21 1.21 12.56
CA THR A 26 -10.51 2.51 13.19
C THR A 26 -9.73 3.64 12.55
N SER A 27 -10.25 4.86 12.70
CA SER A 27 -9.59 6.10 12.27
C SER A 27 -9.51 7.09 13.43
N PRO A 28 -8.54 6.95 14.35
CA PRO A 28 -8.47 7.77 15.56
C PRO A 28 -8.36 9.27 15.29
N GLN A 29 -7.74 9.66 14.19
CA GLN A 29 -7.65 11.07 13.75
C GLN A 29 -8.94 11.56 13.03
N GLY A 30 -9.83 10.65 12.64
CA GLY A 30 -11.09 10.95 11.93
C GLY A 30 -10.97 11.19 10.43
N ARG A 31 -9.79 11.39 9.87
CA ARG A 31 -9.61 11.68 8.43
C ARG A 31 -9.93 10.53 7.48
N PHE A 32 -10.13 9.33 8.01
CA PHE A 32 -10.54 8.12 7.28
C PHE A 32 -11.78 7.49 7.91
N ALA A 33 -12.56 8.22 8.69
CA ALA A 33 -13.67 7.68 9.47
C ALA A 33 -14.72 6.94 8.62
N ALA A 34 -15.12 7.50 7.48
CA ALA A 34 -16.07 6.86 6.57
C ALA A 34 -15.53 5.55 5.98
N GLY A 35 -14.28 5.53 5.53
CA GLY A 35 -13.64 4.31 5.03
C GLY A 35 -13.45 3.27 6.13
N ALA A 36 -13.05 3.69 7.32
CA ALA A 36 -12.94 2.80 8.47
C ALA A 36 -14.28 2.14 8.80
N ALA A 37 -15.37 2.91 8.88
CA ALA A 37 -16.70 2.38 9.15
C ALA A 37 -17.19 1.40 8.07
N LEU A 38 -16.79 1.61 6.80
CA LEU A 38 -17.13 0.72 5.70
C LEU A 38 -16.41 -0.64 5.80
N LEU A 39 -15.16 -0.64 6.26
CA LEU A 39 -14.30 -1.82 6.29
C LEU A 39 -14.31 -2.56 7.63
N ASP A 40 -14.75 -1.89 8.70
CA ASP A 40 -14.73 -2.43 10.07
C ASP A 40 -15.48 -3.76 10.22
N GLY A 41 -14.80 -4.75 10.81
CA GLY A 41 -15.32 -6.09 11.03
C GLY A 41 -15.38 -6.98 9.79
N ARG A 42 -14.96 -6.49 8.63
CA ARG A 42 -14.93 -7.29 7.39
C ARG A 42 -13.69 -8.17 7.31
N VAL A 43 -13.82 -9.27 6.60
CA VAL A 43 -12.69 -10.16 6.32
C VAL A 43 -11.78 -9.51 5.29
N LEU A 44 -10.49 -9.43 5.59
CA LEU A 44 -9.46 -9.05 4.63
C LEU A 44 -9.13 -10.25 3.75
N ASP A 45 -9.29 -10.14 2.44
CA ASP A 45 -8.96 -11.21 1.51
C ASP A 45 -7.44 -11.32 1.29
N GLU A 46 -6.83 -10.21 0.85
CA GLU A 46 -5.39 -10.12 0.63
C GLU A 46 -4.89 -8.68 0.68
N VAL A 47 -3.59 -8.51 0.84
CA VAL A 47 -2.90 -7.24 0.63
C VAL A 47 -1.88 -7.40 -0.48
N THR A 48 -1.96 -6.54 -1.49
CA THR A 48 -1.03 -6.52 -2.62
C THR A 48 -0.39 -5.15 -2.76
N SER A 49 0.64 -5.08 -3.59
CA SER A 49 1.26 -3.80 -3.95
C SER A 49 1.55 -3.72 -5.44
N TYR A 50 1.57 -2.50 -5.96
CA TYR A 50 2.05 -2.17 -7.29
C TYR A 50 2.78 -0.83 -7.25
N GLY A 51 4.05 -0.84 -7.60
CA GLY A 51 4.91 0.32 -7.46
C GLY A 51 4.94 0.84 -6.02
N LYS A 52 4.47 2.07 -5.83
CA LYS A 52 4.40 2.72 -4.50
C LYS A 52 3.00 2.72 -3.91
N HIS A 53 2.09 1.91 -4.44
CA HIS A 53 0.71 1.77 -4.01
C HIS A 53 0.50 0.45 -3.29
N LEU A 54 -0.26 0.47 -2.20
CA LEU A 54 -0.70 -0.71 -1.45
C LEU A 54 -2.21 -0.83 -1.60
N PHE A 55 -2.68 -2.04 -1.85
CA PHE A 55 -4.09 -2.37 -2.03
C PHE A 55 -4.46 -3.51 -1.10
N ALA A 56 -5.47 -3.30 -0.26
CA ALA A 56 -6.02 -4.32 0.62
C ALA A 56 -7.47 -4.59 0.24
N CYS A 57 -7.76 -5.83 -0.15
CA CYS A 57 -9.06 -6.24 -0.67
C CYS A 57 -9.98 -6.72 0.44
N PHE A 58 -11.19 -6.18 0.49
CA PHE A 58 -12.29 -6.55 1.39
C PHE A 58 -13.55 -6.86 0.56
N GLY A 59 -13.54 -7.97 -0.17
CA GLY A 59 -14.58 -8.27 -1.16
C GLY A 59 -14.59 -7.27 -2.32
N PRO A 60 -15.70 -6.54 -2.55
CA PRO A 60 -15.79 -5.59 -3.66
C PRO A 60 -15.03 -4.27 -3.41
N ASP A 61 -14.67 -3.98 -2.17
CA ASP A 61 -14.02 -2.75 -1.77
C ASP A 61 -12.53 -2.95 -1.56
N THR A 62 -11.73 -2.02 -2.04
CA THR A 62 -10.27 -2.05 -1.90
C THR A 62 -9.78 -0.82 -1.15
N LEU A 63 -9.15 -1.02 -0.01
CA LEU A 63 -8.39 0.05 0.62
C LEU A 63 -7.14 0.33 -0.19
N HIS A 64 -6.99 1.56 -0.64
CA HIS A 64 -5.79 2.06 -1.29
C HIS A 64 -4.99 2.94 -0.35
N VAL A 65 -3.69 2.69 -0.25
CA VAL A 65 -2.75 3.52 0.51
C VAL A 65 -1.57 3.93 -0.35
N HIS A 66 -1.28 5.22 -0.38
CA HIS A 66 -0.04 5.78 -0.89
C HIS A 66 0.70 6.50 0.23
N LEU A 67 1.88 6.02 0.59
CA LEU A 67 2.61 6.55 1.74
C LEU A 67 3.16 7.96 1.50
N GLY A 68 3.53 8.28 0.26
CA GLY A 68 4.21 9.55 -0.04
C GLY A 68 5.60 9.61 0.58
N LEU A 69 6.01 10.80 1.02
CA LEU A 69 7.34 11.03 1.60
C LEU A 69 7.41 10.63 3.08
N TYR A 70 6.35 10.86 3.83
CA TYR A 70 6.33 10.78 5.29
C TYR A 70 5.45 9.67 5.85
N GLY A 71 4.67 9.02 4.98
CA GLY A 71 3.79 7.93 5.39
C GLY A 71 4.58 6.73 5.91
N SER A 72 4.07 6.13 6.97
CA SER A 72 4.68 4.96 7.58
C SER A 72 3.63 4.04 8.20
N TYR A 73 3.98 2.77 8.24
CA TYR A 73 3.29 1.77 9.04
C TYR A 73 4.16 1.36 10.23
N THR A 74 3.52 1.20 11.39
CA THR A 74 4.07 0.49 12.54
C THR A 74 3.14 -0.67 12.88
N ALA A 75 3.67 -1.80 13.30
CA ALA A 75 2.89 -2.99 13.61
C ALA A 75 3.44 -3.67 14.88
N GLY A 76 2.62 -4.48 15.50
CA GLY A 76 3.01 -5.25 16.67
C GLY A 76 1.98 -6.32 17.03
N THR A 77 2.29 -7.04 18.10
CA THR A 77 1.43 -8.07 18.71
C THR A 77 0.98 -7.63 20.09
N GLY A 78 -0.10 -8.25 20.58
CA GLY A 78 -0.71 -7.90 21.87
C GLY A 78 -1.53 -6.61 21.79
N THR A 79 -1.64 -5.93 22.92
CA THR A 79 -2.43 -4.68 23.02
C THR A 79 -1.73 -3.54 22.29
N PRO A 80 -2.41 -2.85 21.35
CA PRO A 80 -1.83 -1.70 20.68
C PRO A 80 -1.59 -0.54 21.65
N PRO A 81 -0.60 0.30 21.40
CA PRO A 81 -0.37 1.50 22.21
C PRO A 81 -1.54 2.49 22.06
N PRO A 82 -1.78 3.35 23.07
CA PRO A 82 -2.78 4.40 22.94
C PRO A 82 -2.60 5.23 21.66
N PRO A 83 -3.68 5.56 20.94
CA PRO A 83 -3.61 6.41 19.76
C PRO A 83 -2.93 7.76 20.07
N ARG A 84 -1.92 8.11 19.26
CA ARG A 84 -1.21 9.39 19.42
C ARG A 84 -0.90 10.02 18.06
N GLY A 85 -0.93 11.35 18.01
CA GLY A 85 -0.56 12.14 16.83
C GLY A 85 -1.45 11.87 15.62
N ALA A 86 -0.85 11.90 14.43
CA ALA A 86 -1.54 11.79 13.15
C ALA A 86 -1.85 10.33 12.75
N LEU A 87 -2.40 9.54 13.68
CA LEU A 87 -2.81 8.16 13.41
C LEU A 87 -4.05 8.15 12.49
N ARG A 88 -3.81 7.92 11.20
CA ARG A 88 -4.82 7.93 10.15
C ARG A 88 -5.76 6.74 10.24
N MET A 89 -5.19 5.57 10.44
CA MET A 89 -5.91 4.30 10.46
C MET A 89 -5.18 3.31 11.36
N ARG A 90 -5.94 2.50 12.07
CA ARG A 90 -5.47 1.33 12.81
C ARG A 90 -6.25 0.11 12.38
N TRP A 91 -5.55 -1.00 12.20
CA TRP A 91 -6.13 -2.33 12.10
C TRP A 91 -5.80 -3.13 13.34
N GLU A 92 -6.77 -3.91 13.79
CA GLU A 92 -6.61 -4.88 14.86
C GLU A 92 -7.32 -6.19 14.47
N ALA A 93 -6.69 -7.32 14.74
CA ALA A 93 -7.28 -8.64 14.53
C ALA A 93 -6.72 -9.65 15.54
N GLU A 94 -7.36 -10.81 15.65
CA GLU A 94 -6.78 -11.96 16.32
C GLU A 94 -5.72 -12.60 15.41
N GLY A 95 -4.50 -12.72 15.90
CA GLY A 95 -3.40 -13.34 15.15
C GLY A 95 -3.50 -14.86 15.07
N PRO A 96 -2.60 -15.50 14.28
CA PRO A 96 -2.60 -16.96 14.07
C PRO A 96 -2.41 -17.77 15.36
N ASP A 97 -1.76 -17.20 16.34
CA ASP A 97 -1.44 -17.79 17.65
C ASP A 97 -2.45 -17.41 18.74
N GLY A 98 -3.55 -16.76 18.38
CA GLY A 98 -4.56 -16.26 19.33
C GLY A 98 -4.16 -14.97 20.04
N LEU A 99 -2.97 -14.42 19.76
CA LEU A 99 -2.57 -13.11 20.25
C LEU A 99 -3.13 -12.01 19.33
N GLY A 100 -3.45 -10.85 19.89
CA GLY A 100 -3.82 -9.69 19.10
C GLY A 100 -2.68 -9.25 18.16
N VAL A 101 -3.04 -8.87 16.96
CA VAL A 101 -2.11 -8.21 16.01
C VAL A 101 -2.67 -6.85 15.63
N TRP A 102 -1.80 -5.88 15.43
CA TRP A 102 -2.22 -4.53 15.07
C TRP A 102 -1.25 -3.86 14.10
N THR A 103 -1.78 -2.91 13.33
CA THR A 103 -0.97 -2.04 12.49
C THR A 103 -1.54 -0.62 12.46
N ASP A 104 -0.66 0.37 12.50
CA ASP A 104 -0.95 1.80 12.54
C ASP A 104 -0.40 2.50 11.30
N LEU A 105 -1.26 3.20 10.56
CA LEU A 105 -0.88 4.05 9.43
C LEU A 105 -0.81 5.51 9.85
N ARG A 106 0.32 6.16 9.58
CA ARG A 106 0.53 7.60 9.82
C ARG A 106 1.04 8.30 8.57
N GLY A 107 0.68 9.56 8.40
CA GLY A 107 1.29 10.48 7.43
C GLY A 107 1.11 10.12 5.96
N ALA A 108 0.25 9.16 5.61
CA ALA A 108 0.01 8.76 4.23
C ALA A 108 -0.59 9.89 3.39
N THR A 109 -0.16 10.00 2.14
CA THR A 109 -0.69 10.94 1.16
C THR A 109 -2.10 10.55 0.72
N ALA A 110 -2.34 9.25 0.48
CA ALA A 110 -3.67 8.69 0.22
C ALA A 110 -3.98 7.55 1.20
N CYS A 111 -5.23 7.51 1.67
CA CYS A 111 -5.83 6.43 2.43
C CYS A 111 -7.34 6.51 2.15
N GLU A 112 -7.82 5.68 1.26
CA GLU A 112 -9.17 5.77 0.69
C GLU A 112 -9.70 4.38 0.32
N VAL A 113 -11.02 4.23 0.24
CA VAL A 113 -11.66 3.01 -0.25
C VAL A 113 -12.06 3.21 -1.69
N LEU A 114 -11.67 2.28 -2.55
CA LEU A 114 -11.86 2.31 -3.99
C LEU A 114 -12.67 1.10 -4.46
N THR A 115 -13.43 1.30 -5.52
CA THR A 115 -14.00 0.25 -6.34
C THR A 115 -13.00 -0.33 -7.33
N ALA A 116 -13.25 -1.51 -7.88
CA ALA A 116 -12.36 -2.13 -8.87
C ALA A 116 -12.03 -1.20 -10.08
N PRO A 117 -12.99 -0.50 -10.70
CA PRO A 117 -12.67 0.43 -11.78
C PRO A 117 -11.80 1.62 -11.37
N GLU A 118 -11.83 2.01 -10.08
CA GLU A 118 -10.96 3.07 -9.56
C GLU A 118 -9.55 2.57 -9.33
N VAL A 119 -9.38 1.33 -8.89
CA VAL A 119 -8.08 0.65 -8.82
C VAL A 119 -7.47 0.54 -10.22
N ASP A 120 -8.23 0.08 -11.21
CA ASP A 120 -7.77 -0.04 -12.60
C ASP A 120 -7.26 1.30 -13.14
N ARG A 121 -7.97 2.41 -12.88
CA ARG A 121 -7.53 3.76 -13.26
C ARG A 121 -6.18 4.18 -12.65
N ILE A 122 -5.85 3.68 -11.46
CA ILE A 122 -4.53 3.90 -10.86
C ILE A 122 -3.48 3.06 -11.60
N LEU A 123 -3.76 1.78 -11.81
CA LEU A 123 -2.82 0.84 -12.45
C LEU A 123 -2.52 1.20 -13.90
N ASP A 124 -3.51 1.67 -14.66
CA ASP A 124 -3.38 2.07 -16.08
C ASP A 124 -2.38 3.21 -16.30
N ARG A 125 -2.12 4.01 -15.28
CA ARG A 125 -1.15 5.11 -15.34
C ARG A 125 0.27 4.69 -15.01
N LEU A 126 0.47 3.47 -14.51
CA LEU A 126 1.75 2.98 -14.04
C LEU A 126 2.45 2.15 -15.12
N GLY A 127 3.75 2.31 -15.21
CA GLY A 127 4.60 1.40 -15.96
C GLY A 127 4.75 0.06 -15.25
N PRO A 128 5.50 -0.90 -15.83
CA PRO A 128 5.73 -2.19 -15.22
C PRO A 128 6.40 -2.04 -13.85
N ASP A 129 5.97 -2.85 -12.88
CA ASP A 129 6.59 -2.96 -11.57
C ASP A 129 7.60 -4.11 -11.59
N PRO A 130 8.90 -3.85 -11.47
CA PRO A 130 9.94 -4.88 -11.60
C PRO A 130 9.92 -5.92 -10.45
N LEU A 131 9.22 -5.63 -9.36
CA LEU A 131 9.10 -6.53 -8.21
C LEU A 131 7.91 -7.49 -8.33
N ARG A 132 7.05 -7.30 -9.32
CA ARG A 132 5.94 -8.23 -9.55
C ARG A 132 6.36 -9.42 -10.40
N PRO A 133 5.94 -10.65 -10.04
CA PRO A 133 6.12 -11.81 -10.91
C PRO A 133 5.50 -11.55 -12.29
N ARG A 134 6.18 -11.94 -13.35
CA ARG A 134 5.74 -11.79 -14.75
C ARG A 134 5.58 -10.34 -15.23
N SER A 135 6.20 -9.38 -14.56
CA SER A 135 6.25 -8.00 -15.05
C SER A 135 7.06 -7.95 -16.34
N ASP A 136 6.45 -7.42 -17.42
CA ASP A 136 7.16 -7.26 -18.70
C ASP A 136 7.94 -5.94 -18.73
N GLY A 137 9.23 -6.02 -18.45
CA GLY A 137 10.14 -4.88 -18.51
C GLY A 137 10.42 -4.36 -19.91
N THR A 138 10.01 -5.04 -20.98
CA THR A 138 10.33 -4.64 -22.36
C THR A 138 9.68 -3.30 -22.72
N VAL A 139 8.52 -2.98 -22.15
CA VAL A 139 7.83 -1.69 -22.35
C VAL A 139 8.66 -0.55 -21.76
N ALA A 140 9.14 -0.71 -20.53
CA ALA A 140 10.03 0.27 -19.89
C ALA A 140 11.33 0.43 -20.67
N HIS A 141 11.96 -0.68 -21.05
CA HIS A 141 13.19 -0.65 -21.83
C HIS A 141 13.03 0.10 -23.16
N ARG A 142 11.96 -0.16 -23.92
CA ARG A 142 11.68 0.54 -25.19
C ARG A 142 11.48 2.05 -24.98
N ARG A 143 10.75 2.44 -23.93
CA ARG A 143 10.55 3.86 -23.59
C ARG A 143 11.87 4.54 -23.24
N ILE A 144 12.72 3.89 -22.46
CA ILE A 144 14.04 4.41 -22.06
C ILE A 144 14.94 4.52 -23.28
N ALA A 145 15.07 3.48 -24.11
CA ALA A 145 15.94 3.45 -25.27
C ALA A 145 15.53 4.48 -26.35
N GLY A 146 14.23 4.76 -26.49
CA GLY A 146 13.71 5.75 -27.45
C GLY A 146 13.66 7.18 -26.92
N SER A 147 14.09 7.44 -25.67
CA SER A 147 13.99 8.76 -25.05
C SER A 147 15.31 9.54 -25.10
N ARG A 148 15.20 10.87 -25.21
CA ARG A 148 16.32 11.81 -25.02
C ARG A 148 16.40 12.37 -23.60
N THR A 149 15.47 11.98 -22.73
CA THR A 149 15.43 12.38 -21.32
C THR A 149 16.51 11.63 -20.54
N ALA A 150 17.13 12.29 -19.56
CA ALA A 150 18.13 11.68 -18.71
C ALA A 150 17.57 10.43 -18.01
N ILE A 151 18.34 9.35 -17.94
CA ILE A 151 17.92 8.07 -17.37
C ILE A 151 17.39 8.20 -15.94
N GLY A 152 18.02 9.03 -15.10
CA GLY A 152 17.58 9.26 -13.73
C GLY A 152 16.18 9.88 -13.63
N ALA A 153 15.77 10.72 -14.60
CA ALA A 153 14.42 11.26 -14.66
C ALA A 153 13.41 10.20 -15.14
N LEU A 154 13.78 9.39 -16.12
CA LEU A 154 12.95 8.28 -16.61
C LEU A 154 12.70 7.22 -15.54
N LEU A 155 13.71 6.87 -14.75
CA LEU A 155 13.56 5.93 -13.63
C LEU A 155 12.64 6.46 -12.53
N MET A 156 12.54 7.79 -12.37
CA MET A 156 11.62 8.41 -11.41
C MET A 156 10.18 8.53 -11.93
N ASP A 157 9.98 8.43 -13.24
CA ASP A 157 8.65 8.48 -13.84
C ASP A 157 7.94 7.15 -13.66
N GLN A 158 6.93 7.16 -12.76
CA GLN A 158 6.17 5.96 -12.42
C GLN A 158 5.38 5.38 -13.60
N SER A 159 5.19 6.14 -14.68
CA SER A 159 4.57 5.63 -15.91
C SER A 159 5.57 4.85 -16.77
N VAL A 160 6.88 5.06 -16.59
CA VAL A 160 7.95 4.32 -17.27
C VAL A 160 8.29 3.05 -16.49
N LEU A 161 8.52 3.19 -15.18
CA LEU A 161 8.88 2.09 -14.29
C LEU A 161 8.29 2.37 -12.90
N ALA A 162 7.33 1.55 -12.46
CA ALA A 162 6.68 1.75 -11.19
C ALA A 162 7.58 1.29 -10.02
N GLY A 163 7.53 2.03 -8.91
CA GLY A 163 8.16 1.66 -7.66
C GLY A 163 9.53 2.28 -7.39
N VAL A 164 10.26 2.69 -8.40
CA VAL A 164 11.58 3.34 -8.23
C VAL A 164 11.43 4.73 -7.64
N GLY A 165 12.28 5.07 -6.71
CA GLY A 165 12.40 6.38 -6.10
C GLY A 165 13.85 6.84 -6.02
N ASN A 166 14.12 7.85 -5.21
CA ASN A 166 15.45 8.48 -5.12
C ASN A 166 16.55 7.53 -4.65
N VAL A 167 16.23 6.55 -3.81
CA VAL A 167 17.23 5.60 -3.28
C VAL A 167 17.76 4.69 -4.39
N TYR A 168 16.86 4.15 -5.21
CA TYR A 168 17.22 3.22 -6.28
C TYR A 168 17.63 3.90 -7.60
N ARG A 169 17.35 5.19 -7.73
CA ARG A 169 17.78 5.98 -8.87
C ARG A 169 19.25 6.41 -8.78
N ALA A 170 19.77 6.59 -7.55
CA ALA A 170 21.11 7.14 -7.28
C ALA A 170 22.24 6.22 -7.71
#